data_56560f214d03066dfb111c197b2e8ad9
#
_entry.id   56560f214d03066dfb111c197b2e8ad9
#
_cell.length_a   1.000
_cell.length_b   1.000
_cell.length_c   1.000
_cell.angle_alpha   90.00
_cell.angle_beta   90.00
_cell.angle_gamma   90.00
#
_symmetry.space_group_name_H-M   'P 1'
#
loop_
_entity.id
_entity.type
_entity.pdbx_description
1 polymer ?
#
loop_
_entity_poly.entity_id
_entity_poly.type
_entity_poly.pdbx_seq_one_letter_code
_entity_poly.pdbx_strand_id
1 'polypeptide(L)' 'MNQPLAYVHPQAKIARNVVIEPFTTIHANVHIGSGTWIGSNVTIMEGARIGKNCRIFPGAVIS' A
#
# COMPACT_ATOMS: atom_id res chain seq x y z
N MET A 1 -6.09 4.19 -5.68
CA MET A 1 -5.92 3.83 -7.09
C MET A 1 -4.57 3.17 -7.33
N ASN A 2 -4.58 2.03 -7.92
CA ASN A 2 -3.34 1.30 -8.17
C ASN A 2 -2.66 1.78 -9.44
N GLN A 3 -1.35 1.85 -9.40
CA GLN A 3 -0.55 2.13 -10.59
C GLN A 3 -0.27 0.83 -11.33
N PRO A 4 -0.24 0.85 -12.67
CA PRO A 4 0.13 -0.37 -13.41
C PRO A 4 1.51 -0.90 -13.03
N LEU A 5 2.41 -0.03 -12.59
CA LEU A 5 3.77 -0.41 -12.22
C LEU A 5 3.90 -0.81 -10.75
N ALA A 6 2.82 -0.74 -9.98
CA ALA A 6 2.83 -1.22 -8.61
C ALA A 6 2.27 -2.64 -8.57
N TYR A 7 2.77 -3.45 -7.64
CA TYR A 7 2.23 -4.78 -7.46
C TYR A 7 1.39 -4.82 -6.19
N VAL A 8 0.15 -5.23 -6.33
CA VAL A 8 -0.76 -5.42 -5.18
C VAL A 8 -1.25 -6.85 -5.21
N HIS A 9 -0.93 -7.59 -4.14
CA HIS A 9 -1.35 -8.98 -4.07
C HIS A 9 -2.89 -9.07 -4.08
N PRO A 10 -3.45 -10.07 -4.78
CA PRO A 10 -4.92 -10.19 -4.86
C PRO A 10 -5.63 -10.31 -3.52
N GLN A 11 -4.94 -10.80 -2.51
CA GLN A 11 -5.52 -10.94 -1.16
C GLN A 11 -5.30 -9.73 -0.27
N ALA A 12 -4.73 -8.67 -0.78
CA ALA A 12 -4.65 -7.42 -0.05
C ALA A 12 -5.98 -6.70 -0.12
N LYS A 13 -6.34 -6.02 0.96
CA LYS A 13 -7.59 -5.27 1.03
C LYS A 13 -7.28 -3.79 1.08
N ILE A 14 -7.59 -3.13 -0.01
CA ILE A 14 -7.30 -1.71 -0.19
C ILE A 14 -8.63 -0.96 -0.17
N ALA A 15 -8.77 -0.03 0.76
CA ALA A 15 -9.99 0.75 0.88
C ALA A 15 -10.07 1.82 -0.21
N ARG A 16 -11.10 2.65 -0.16
CA ARG A 16 -11.31 3.72 -1.14
C ARG A 16 -10.27 4.81 -1.00
N ASN A 17 -10.02 5.47 -2.11
CA ASN A 17 -9.20 6.68 -2.13
C ASN A 17 -7.79 6.43 -1.62
N VAL A 18 -7.29 5.23 -1.82
CA VAL A 18 -5.89 4.91 -1.54
C VAL A 18 -5.09 5.16 -2.80
N VAL A 19 -4.02 5.92 -2.67
CA VAL A 19 -3.10 6.19 -3.78
C VAL A 19 -1.85 5.37 -3.57
N ILE A 20 -1.46 4.60 -4.58
CA ILE A 20 -0.27 3.76 -4.54
C ILE A 20 0.62 4.18 -5.71
N GLU A 21 1.79 4.69 -5.38
CA GLU A 21 2.73 5.17 -6.39
C GLU A 21 3.47 4.01 -7.05
N PRO A 22 4.13 4.25 -8.20
CA PRO A 22 4.80 3.17 -8.93
C PRO A 22 5.88 2.47 -8.12
N PHE A 23 6.13 1.20 -8.46
CA PHE A 23 7.21 0.38 -7.90
C PHE A 23 7.02 0.04 -6.43
N THR A 24 5.80 0.13 -5.95
CA THR A 24 5.45 -0.28 -4.58
C THR A 24 4.94 -1.71 -4.63
N THR A 25 5.31 -2.51 -3.62
CA THR A 25 4.90 -3.90 -3.51
C THR A 25 4.05 -4.08 -2.25
N ILE A 26 2.85 -4.61 -2.43
CA ILE A 26 1.94 -4.86 -1.31
C ILE A 26 1.65 -6.35 -1.28
N HIS A 27 2.00 -6.99 -0.17
CA HIS A 27 1.91 -8.43 -0.03
C HIS A 27 0.51 -8.87 0.41
N ALA A 28 0.34 -10.19 0.59
CA ALA A 28 -0.94 -10.77 0.95
C ALA A 28 -1.39 -10.32 2.34
N ASN A 29 -2.70 -10.27 2.54
CA ASN A 29 -3.30 -10.00 3.85
C ASN A 29 -2.92 -8.63 4.42
N VAL A 30 -2.55 -7.69 3.58
CA VAL A 30 -2.34 -6.30 3.96
C VAL A 30 -3.69 -5.59 3.91
N HIS A 31 -3.97 -4.78 4.93
CA HIS A 31 -5.19 -3.98 4.97
C HIS A 31 -4.79 -2.50 5.03
N ILE A 32 -5.29 -1.72 4.09
CA ILE A 32 -4.98 -0.29 4.02
C ILE A 32 -6.28 0.49 4.11
N GLY A 33 -6.34 1.40 5.08
CA GLY A 33 -7.51 2.22 5.30
C GLY A 33 -7.66 3.32 4.26
N SER A 34 -8.87 3.88 4.18
CA SER A 34 -9.20 4.86 3.15
C SER A 34 -8.40 6.14 3.27
N GLY A 35 -8.13 6.77 2.14
CA GLY A 35 -7.43 8.06 2.10
C GLY A 35 -5.94 7.98 2.33
N THR A 36 -5.38 6.80 2.44
CA THR A 36 -3.94 6.62 2.66
C THR A 36 -3.17 6.82 1.37
N TRP A 37 -2.05 7.51 1.48
CA TRP A 37 -1.13 7.71 0.35
C TRP A 37 0.15 6.90 0.58
N ILE A 38 0.51 6.12 -0.41
CA ILE A 38 1.71 5.26 -0.34
C ILE A 38 2.66 5.69 -1.45
N GLY A 39 3.84 6.12 -1.04
CA GLY A 39 4.85 6.60 -1.97
C GLY A 39 5.45 5.47 -2.82
N SER A 40 6.36 5.85 -3.70
CA SER A 40 7.00 4.88 -4.58
C SER A 40 8.04 4.06 -3.84
N ASN A 41 8.34 2.87 -4.37
CA ASN A 41 9.38 1.99 -3.81
C ASN A 41 9.13 1.63 -2.35
N VAL A 42 7.87 1.51 -1.97
CA VAL A 42 7.48 1.09 -0.63
C VAL A 42 7.21 -0.41 -0.66
N THR A 43 7.63 -1.10 0.38
CA THR A 43 7.34 -2.52 0.55
C THR A 43 6.48 -2.69 1.79
N ILE A 44 5.28 -3.24 1.61
CA ILE A 44 4.38 -3.51 2.73
C ILE A 44 4.27 -5.01 2.86
N MET A 45 4.80 -5.52 3.96
CA MET A 45 4.94 -6.94 4.18
C MET A 45 3.61 -7.59 4.55
N GLU A 46 3.56 -8.89 4.40
CA GLU A 46 2.36 -9.67 4.65
C GLU A 46 1.80 -9.41 6.05
N GLY A 47 0.49 -9.22 6.12
CA GLY A 47 -0.21 -9.06 7.38
C GLY A 47 -0.21 -7.65 7.96
N ALA A 48 0.43 -6.69 7.31
CA ALA A 48 0.48 -5.33 7.83
C ALA A 48 -0.92 -4.68 7.83
N ARG A 49 -1.13 -3.81 8.79
CA ARG A 49 -2.39 -3.07 8.92
C ARG A 49 -2.08 -1.58 8.91
N ILE A 50 -2.63 -0.88 7.95
CA ILE A 50 -2.41 0.56 7.79
C ILE A 50 -3.74 1.26 7.95
N GLY A 51 -3.78 2.26 8.83
CA GLY A 51 -4.99 2.98 9.13
C GLY A 51 -5.42 3.94 8.03
N LYS A 52 -6.42 4.75 8.33
CA LYS A 52 -6.96 5.74 7.41
C LYS A 52 -6.06 6.97 7.37
N ASN A 53 -6.04 7.61 6.20
CA ASN A 53 -5.38 8.90 6.01
C ASN A 53 -3.92 8.91 6.43
N CYS A 54 -3.25 7.77 6.29
CA CYS A 54 -1.83 7.68 6.58
C CYS A 54 -1.01 8.12 5.38
N ARG A 55 0.23 8.48 5.64
CA ARG A 55 1.18 8.79 4.59
C ARG A 55 2.42 7.94 4.79
N ILE A 56 2.76 7.20 3.77
CA ILE A 56 3.95 6.34 3.80
C ILE A 56 4.92 6.86 2.75
N PHE A 57 6.04 7.36 3.22
CA PHE A 57 6.99 8.02 2.34
C PHE A 57 7.77 7.01 1.49
N PRO A 58 8.31 7.47 0.35
CA PRO A 58 9.04 6.58 -0.56
C PRO A 58 10.18 5.85 0.15
N GLY A 59 10.37 4.59 -0.22
CA GLY A 59 11.45 3.78 0.30
C GLY A 59 11.16 3.11 1.63
N ALA A 60 9.99 3.31 2.22
CA ALA A 60 9.68 2.72 3.51
C ALA A 60 9.42 1.22 3.40
N VAL A 61 9.67 0.52 4.49
CA VAL A 61 9.32 -0.91 4.62
C VAL A 61 8.43 -1.04 5.85
N ILE A 62 7.24 -1.57 5.64
CA ILE A 62 6.26 -1.75 6.71
C ILE A 62 6.09 -3.25 6.94
N SER A 63 6.28 -3.66 8.16
CA SER A 63 6.14 -5.08 8.48
C SER A 63 5.24 -5.31 9.69
#